data_a7fef2958c564d1aea0352212c6da117
#
_entry.id   a7fef2958c564d1aea0352212c6da117
#
_cell.length_a   1.000
_cell.length_b   1.000
_cell.length_c   1.000
_cell.angle_alpha   90.00
_cell.angle_beta   90.00
_cell.angle_gamma   90.00
#
_symmetry.space_group_name_H-M   'P 1'
#
loop_
_entity.id
_entity.type
_entity.pdbx_description
1 polymer ?
#
loop_
_entity_poly.entity_id
_entity_poly.type
_entity_poly.pdbx_seq_one_letter_code
_entity_poly.pdbx_strand_id
1 'polypeptide(L)'
;MRFGIVVFPGSNCDEDAFHAARDVFQQEAEYLWHKDTDLKGVDVLILPGGFAHGDYLRTGAMARFSPIMREVRAFAERGGPVLGICNGFQILLEAGLLPGAMLRNRGLKYRCEHVHVRVEQTDTPFTSAAHVGQLLRIPIGHGEGNYFAPPDMLQTIEANRQVILRYVDPAGRIDDASNPNGSVNAIAGLCNEARNVVGMMPHPERACEALLGGVDGRAIFDSIVGMFRSADSHALQPSLVGNERSASLSPRRASEQAGERSR
;
A
#
# COMPACT_ATOMS: atom_id res chain seq x y z
N MET A 1 0.37 15.06 -4.11
CA MET A 1 -0.07 13.68 -4.32
C MET A 1 -1.58 13.62 -4.19
N ARG A 2 -2.25 12.82 -5.05
CA ARG A 2 -3.70 12.68 -5.09
C ARG A 2 -4.13 11.25 -4.78
N PHE A 3 -4.97 11.08 -3.76
CA PHE A 3 -5.61 9.80 -3.41
C PHE A 3 -6.91 9.60 -4.20
N GLY A 4 -7.14 8.41 -4.72
CA GLY A 4 -8.41 7.97 -5.27
C GLY A 4 -9.11 7.04 -4.29
N ILE A 5 -10.28 7.45 -3.80
CA ILE A 5 -11.08 6.64 -2.87
C ILE A 5 -12.23 6.01 -3.67
N VAL A 6 -12.19 4.69 -3.85
CA VAL A 6 -13.20 3.98 -4.63
C VAL A 6 -14.49 3.84 -3.82
N VAL A 7 -15.60 4.26 -4.37
CA VAL A 7 -16.91 4.22 -3.71
C VAL A 7 -17.79 3.17 -4.40
N PHE A 8 -18.17 2.15 -3.64
CA PHE A 8 -19.17 1.15 -4.06
C PHE A 8 -20.51 1.43 -3.39
N PRO A 9 -21.65 0.99 -3.97
CA PRO A 9 -22.89 0.96 -3.25
C PRO A 9 -22.74 0.18 -1.93
N GLY A 10 -22.98 0.82 -0.78
CA GLY A 10 -22.78 0.20 0.54
C GLY A 10 -21.38 0.35 1.14
N SER A 11 -20.45 1.04 0.49
CA SER A 11 -19.25 1.56 1.18
C SER A 11 -19.71 2.53 2.29
N ASN A 12 -19.05 2.48 3.44
CA ASN A 12 -19.34 3.39 4.56
C ASN A 12 -18.09 3.86 5.32
N CYS A 13 -16.90 3.43 4.87
CA CYS A 13 -15.61 3.91 5.37
C CYS A 13 -14.84 4.72 4.31
N ASP A 14 -15.52 5.07 3.22
CA ASP A 14 -14.99 5.93 2.16
C ASP A 14 -14.81 7.37 2.66
N GLU A 15 -15.75 7.88 3.47
CA GLU A 15 -15.60 9.18 4.12
C GLU A 15 -14.46 9.20 5.12
N ASP A 16 -14.26 8.14 5.91
CA ASP A 16 -13.13 8.02 6.85
C ASP A 16 -11.79 8.04 6.12
N ALA A 17 -11.67 7.27 5.02
CA ALA A 17 -10.47 7.23 4.19
C ALA A 17 -10.19 8.58 3.50
N PHE A 18 -11.24 9.24 3.01
CA PHE A 18 -11.17 10.57 2.41
C PHE A 18 -10.72 11.62 3.42
N HIS A 19 -11.35 11.63 4.61
CA HIS A 19 -10.98 12.51 5.71
C HIS A 19 -9.52 12.31 6.12
N ALA A 20 -9.09 11.06 6.32
CA ALA A 20 -7.71 10.77 6.63
C ALA A 20 -6.76 11.38 5.57
N ALA A 21 -6.98 11.08 4.29
CA ALA A 21 -6.11 11.58 3.22
C ALA A 21 -6.11 13.12 3.12
N ARG A 22 -7.30 13.74 3.09
CA ARG A 22 -7.44 15.17 2.85
C ARG A 22 -7.17 16.02 4.09
N ASP A 23 -7.82 15.69 5.21
CA ASP A 23 -7.87 16.58 6.37
C ASP A 23 -6.77 16.27 7.38
N VAL A 24 -6.41 14.98 7.56
CA VAL A 24 -5.34 14.60 8.50
C VAL A 24 -3.96 14.69 7.84
N PHE A 25 -3.81 14.17 6.62
CA PHE A 25 -2.54 14.14 5.90
C PHE A 25 -2.33 15.25 4.88
N GLN A 26 -3.32 16.16 4.73
CA GLN A 26 -3.26 17.35 3.87
C GLN A 26 -2.87 17.03 2.42
N GLN A 27 -3.44 15.94 1.88
CA GLN A 27 -3.23 15.53 0.51
C GLN A 27 -4.50 15.80 -0.33
N GLU A 28 -4.36 15.86 -1.65
CA GLU A 28 -5.53 15.85 -2.52
C GLU A 28 -6.22 14.50 -2.42
N ALA A 29 -7.57 14.50 -2.42
CA ALA A 29 -8.37 13.29 -2.43
C ALA A 29 -9.55 13.44 -3.39
N GLU A 30 -9.88 12.36 -4.10
CA GLU A 30 -10.92 12.29 -5.10
C GLU A 30 -11.77 11.05 -4.89
N TYR A 31 -13.10 11.19 -4.93
CA TYR A 31 -13.98 10.04 -4.98
C TYR A 31 -14.08 9.46 -6.39
N LEU A 32 -13.92 8.15 -6.51
CA LEU A 32 -14.04 7.38 -7.73
C LEU A 32 -15.25 6.46 -7.62
N TRP A 33 -16.31 6.76 -8.37
CA TRP A 33 -17.51 5.94 -8.32
C TRP A 33 -17.30 4.59 -9.02
N HIS A 34 -17.84 3.52 -8.46
CA HIS A 34 -17.62 2.15 -8.93
C HIS A 34 -17.96 1.92 -10.42
N LYS A 35 -18.75 2.80 -11.05
CA LYS A 35 -19.08 2.76 -12.48
C LYS A 35 -18.14 3.57 -13.36
N ASP A 36 -17.28 4.40 -12.75
CA ASP A 36 -16.29 5.16 -13.51
C ASP A 36 -15.29 4.24 -14.18
N THR A 37 -14.76 4.70 -15.30
CA THR A 37 -13.68 4.05 -16.08
C THR A 37 -12.46 4.95 -16.21
N ASP A 38 -12.41 6.03 -15.46
CA ASP A 38 -11.30 6.97 -15.37
C ASP A 38 -10.91 7.14 -13.91
N LEU A 39 -9.62 6.93 -13.62
CA LEU A 39 -9.05 7.12 -12.30
C LEU A 39 -8.63 8.57 -12.01
N LYS A 40 -8.95 9.51 -12.92
CA LYS A 40 -8.73 10.96 -12.77
C LYS A 40 -7.28 11.36 -12.43
N GLY A 41 -6.32 10.54 -12.84
CA GLY A 41 -4.89 10.81 -12.64
C GLY A 41 -4.46 10.74 -11.18
N VAL A 42 -5.06 9.87 -10.37
CA VAL A 42 -4.63 9.66 -8.98
C VAL A 42 -3.31 8.92 -8.90
N ASP A 43 -2.57 9.17 -7.83
CA ASP A 43 -1.25 8.59 -7.56
C ASP A 43 -1.34 7.31 -6.74
N VAL A 44 -2.38 7.16 -5.91
CA VAL A 44 -2.64 6.00 -5.05
C VAL A 44 -4.13 5.72 -4.97
N LEU A 45 -4.52 4.44 -4.93
CA LEU A 45 -5.89 4.01 -4.77
C LEU A 45 -6.15 3.41 -3.40
N ILE A 46 -7.30 3.77 -2.80
CA ILE A 46 -7.84 3.11 -1.62
C ILE A 46 -9.20 2.50 -1.97
N LEU A 47 -9.32 1.18 -1.76
CA LEU A 47 -10.59 0.49 -1.69
C LEU A 47 -10.99 0.44 -0.22
N PRO A 48 -12.00 1.23 0.20
CA PRO A 48 -12.31 1.39 1.61
C PRO A 48 -13.09 0.20 2.19
N GLY A 49 -13.26 0.22 3.50
CA GLY A 49 -14.15 -0.68 4.20
C GLY A 49 -15.61 -0.39 3.95
N GLY A 50 -16.46 -1.26 4.43
CA GLY A 50 -17.91 -1.17 4.29
C GLY A 50 -18.55 -2.51 3.96
N PHE A 51 -19.69 -2.44 3.26
CA PHE A 51 -20.48 -3.60 2.83
C PHE A 51 -20.85 -3.42 1.35
N ALA A 52 -19.85 -3.44 0.48
CA ALA A 52 -20.02 -3.20 -0.95
C ALA A 52 -21.08 -4.12 -1.56
N HIS A 53 -22.10 -3.52 -2.19
CA HIS A 53 -23.30 -4.21 -2.71
C HIS A 53 -24.05 -5.03 -1.65
N GLY A 54 -23.96 -4.67 -0.35
CA GLY A 54 -24.60 -5.37 0.74
C GLY A 54 -24.03 -6.75 1.02
N ASP A 55 -22.78 -7.02 0.61
CA ASP A 55 -22.09 -8.31 0.70
C ASP A 55 -22.88 -9.48 0.07
N TYR A 56 -23.68 -9.16 -0.94
CA TYR A 56 -24.52 -10.13 -1.63
C TYR A 56 -23.66 -11.25 -2.21
N LEU A 57 -24.09 -12.51 -2.04
CA LEU A 57 -23.36 -13.75 -2.30
C LEU A 57 -22.25 -14.01 -1.26
N ARG A 58 -21.29 -13.13 -1.14
CA ARG A 58 -20.22 -13.05 -0.13
C ARG A 58 -19.50 -11.71 -0.26
N THR A 59 -18.73 -11.35 0.75
CA THR A 59 -18.01 -10.09 0.80
C THR A 59 -17.10 -9.87 -0.42
N GLY A 60 -17.21 -8.72 -1.07
CA GLY A 60 -16.42 -8.34 -2.24
C GLY A 60 -16.83 -9.00 -3.57
N ALA A 61 -17.67 -10.06 -3.55
CA ALA A 61 -17.97 -10.85 -4.75
C ALA A 61 -18.65 -10.04 -5.86
N MET A 62 -19.55 -9.13 -5.51
CA MET A 62 -20.22 -8.28 -6.50
C MET A 62 -19.34 -7.11 -6.94
N ALA A 63 -18.62 -6.52 -6.00
CA ALA A 63 -17.77 -5.34 -6.25
C ALA A 63 -16.68 -5.61 -7.29
N ARG A 64 -16.11 -6.83 -7.32
CA ARG A 64 -15.08 -7.22 -8.30
C ARG A 64 -15.49 -7.03 -9.77
N PHE A 65 -16.78 -7.04 -10.06
CA PHE A 65 -17.35 -6.87 -11.41
C PHE A 65 -17.65 -5.40 -11.74
N SER A 66 -17.48 -4.49 -10.81
CA SER A 66 -17.68 -3.05 -11.08
C SER A 66 -16.73 -2.56 -12.16
N PRO A 67 -17.17 -1.68 -13.07
CA PRO A 67 -16.34 -1.14 -14.16
C PRO A 67 -14.99 -0.60 -13.71
N ILE A 68 -14.94 0.13 -12.58
CA ILE A 68 -13.73 0.69 -12.01
C ILE A 68 -12.65 -0.38 -11.72
N MET A 69 -13.03 -1.62 -11.41
CA MET A 69 -12.08 -2.67 -11.04
C MET A 69 -11.17 -3.12 -12.18
N ARG A 70 -11.59 -2.89 -13.44
CA ARG A 70 -10.71 -3.05 -14.60
C ARG A 70 -9.59 -2.03 -14.57
N GLU A 71 -9.90 -0.80 -14.26
CA GLU A 71 -8.93 0.30 -14.19
C GLU A 71 -8.02 0.18 -12.95
N VAL A 72 -8.59 -0.27 -11.81
CA VAL A 72 -7.81 -0.61 -10.59
C VAL A 72 -6.78 -1.71 -10.91
N ARG A 73 -7.19 -2.76 -11.63
CA ARG A 73 -6.27 -3.83 -12.06
C ARG A 73 -5.17 -3.29 -12.96
N ALA A 74 -5.53 -2.55 -14.00
CA ALA A 74 -4.56 -1.96 -14.93
C ALA A 74 -3.61 -0.98 -14.23
N PHE A 75 -4.10 -0.23 -13.23
CA PHE A 75 -3.28 0.66 -12.40
C PHE A 75 -2.27 -0.15 -11.56
N ALA A 76 -2.73 -1.21 -10.90
CA ALA A 76 -1.87 -2.10 -10.12
C ALA A 76 -0.80 -2.79 -10.96
N GLU A 77 -1.17 -3.29 -12.16
CA GLU A 77 -0.25 -3.94 -13.11
C GLU A 77 0.86 -3.00 -13.63
N ARG A 78 0.60 -1.69 -13.67
CA ARG A 78 1.62 -0.67 -13.97
C ARG A 78 2.46 -0.25 -12.77
N GLY A 79 2.31 -0.92 -11.62
CA GLY A 79 3.04 -0.62 -10.39
C GLY A 79 2.37 0.44 -9.51
N GLY A 80 1.18 0.90 -9.85
CA GLY A 80 0.42 1.85 -9.05
C GLY A 80 0.06 1.28 -7.67
N PRO A 81 0.24 2.04 -6.58
CA PRO A 81 -0.04 1.56 -5.23
C PRO A 81 -1.55 1.49 -4.95
N VAL A 82 -2.00 0.33 -4.46
CA VAL A 82 -3.40 0.04 -4.12
C VAL A 82 -3.50 -0.49 -2.70
N LEU A 83 -4.30 0.17 -1.86
CA LEU A 83 -4.62 -0.26 -0.50
C LEU A 83 -6.09 -0.72 -0.41
N GLY A 84 -6.33 -1.95 0.01
CA GLY A 84 -7.64 -2.45 0.37
C GLY A 84 -7.78 -2.55 1.89
N ILE A 85 -8.76 -1.85 2.45
CA ILE A 85 -9.05 -1.84 3.89
C ILE A 85 -10.33 -2.63 4.14
N CYS A 86 -10.29 -3.62 5.03
CA CYS A 86 -11.43 -4.43 5.43
C CYS A 86 -12.22 -4.98 4.21
N ASN A 87 -13.37 -4.43 3.87
CA ASN A 87 -14.11 -4.81 2.66
C ASN A 87 -13.29 -4.60 1.37
N GLY A 88 -12.45 -3.56 1.30
CA GLY A 88 -11.52 -3.37 0.20
C GLY A 88 -10.53 -4.52 0.04
N PHE A 89 -10.03 -5.07 1.16
CA PHE A 89 -9.17 -6.26 1.12
C PHE A 89 -9.92 -7.47 0.58
N GLN A 90 -11.16 -7.69 1.02
CA GLN A 90 -12.04 -8.76 0.51
C GLN A 90 -12.25 -8.62 -1.01
N ILE A 91 -12.46 -7.39 -1.50
CA ILE A 91 -12.60 -7.10 -2.94
C ILE A 91 -11.32 -7.43 -3.71
N LEU A 92 -10.14 -7.09 -3.17
CA LEU A 92 -8.86 -7.40 -3.80
C LEU A 92 -8.61 -8.91 -3.91
N LEU A 93 -9.01 -9.70 -2.89
CA LEU A 93 -8.97 -11.16 -2.94
C LEU A 93 -9.92 -11.70 -4.02
N GLU A 94 -11.17 -11.26 -4.04
CA GLU A 94 -12.17 -11.67 -5.03
C GLU A 94 -11.78 -11.27 -6.47
N ALA A 95 -11.10 -10.15 -6.63
CA ALA A 95 -10.56 -9.69 -7.91
C ALA A 95 -9.29 -10.45 -8.33
N GLY A 96 -8.71 -11.29 -7.47
CA GLY A 96 -7.45 -11.99 -7.74
C GLY A 96 -6.24 -11.05 -7.84
N LEU A 97 -6.29 -9.89 -7.20
CA LEU A 97 -5.16 -8.97 -7.04
C LEU A 97 -4.29 -9.31 -5.83
N LEU A 98 -4.86 -10.09 -4.90
CA LEU A 98 -4.17 -10.69 -3.77
C LEU A 98 -4.48 -12.18 -3.71
N PRO A 99 -3.57 -13.02 -3.20
CA PRO A 99 -3.78 -14.46 -3.08
C PRO A 99 -4.66 -14.80 -1.86
N GLY A 100 -5.39 -15.93 -1.92
CA GLY A 100 -6.21 -16.45 -0.84
C GLY A 100 -7.67 -16.03 -0.92
N ALA A 101 -8.38 -16.18 0.20
CA ALA A 101 -9.80 -15.87 0.31
C ALA A 101 -10.15 -15.40 1.73
N MET A 102 -11.31 -14.73 1.86
CA MET A 102 -11.82 -14.35 3.17
C MET A 102 -13.02 -15.21 3.55
N LEU A 103 -13.02 -15.71 4.78
CA LEU A 103 -14.07 -16.51 5.35
C LEU A 103 -14.76 -15.77 6.50
N ARG A 104 -15.90 -16.28 6.93
CA ARG A 104 -16.57 -15.81 8.15
C ARG A 104 -15.65 -15.99 9.35
N ASN A 105 -15.73 -15.06 10.30
CA ASN A 105 -15.02 -15.16 11.56
C ASN A 105 -15.27 -16.52 12.21
N ARG A 106 -14.24 -17.16 12.77
CA ARG A 106 -14.33 -18.47 13.43
C ARG A 106 -15.47 -18.55 14.46
N GLY A 107 -15.71 -17.45 15.18
CA GLY A 107 -16.79 -17.37 16.17
C GLY A 107 -18.16 -17.01 15.61
N LEU A 108 -18.32 -16.86 14.29
CA LEU A 108 -19.55 -16.45 13.57
C LEU A 108 -20.19 -15.15 14.11
N LYS A 109 -19.41 -14.34 14.84
CA LYS A 109 -19.83 -13.05 15.38
C LYS A 109 -19.11 -11.91 14.71
N TYR A 110 -19.81 -10.79 14.56
CA TYR A 110 -19.18 -9.52 14.18
C TYR A 110 -18.20 -9.09 15.27
N ARG A 111 -16.99 -8.71 14.87
CA ARG A 111 -15.94 -8.20 15.77
C ARG A 111 -15.77 -6.71 15.51
N CYS A 112 -15.92 -5.91 16.58
CA CYS A 112 -15.71 -4.47 16.57
C CYS A 112 -14.91 -4.10 17.82
N GLU A 113 -13.58 -4.05 17.66
CA GLU A 113 -12.66 -3.86 18.78
C GLU A 113 -11.31 -3.34 18.29
N HIS A 114 -10.49 -2.81 19.19
CA HIS A 114 -9.09 -2.54 18.88
C HIS A 114 -8.27 -3.82 19.01
N VAL A 115 -7.42 -4.06 18.02
CA VAL A 115 -6.48 -5.18 18.00
C VAL A 115 -5.05 -4.66 17.95
N HIS A 116 -4.10 -5.49 18.38
CA HIS A 116 -2.70 -5.23 18.12
C HIS A 116 -2.28 -6.02 16.88
N VAL A 117 -1.58 -5.34 15.98
CA VAL A 117 -0.92 -5.98 14.85
C VAL A 117 0.56 -5.67 14.88
N ARG A 118 1.38 -6.63 14.47
CA ARG A 118 2.82 -6.48 14.34
C ARG A 118 3.19 -6.34 12.87
N VAL A 119 4.04 -5.36 12.58
CA VAL A 119 4.60 -5.16 11.24
C VAL A 119 5.65 -6.23 10.97
N GLU A 120 5.43 -7.04 9.92
CA GLU A 120 6.34 -8.12 9.51
C GLU A 120 7.29 -7.68 8.41
N GLN A 121 6.86 -6.78 7.52
CA GLN A 121 7.63 -6.29 6.36
C GLN A 121 7.45 -4.78 6.21
N THR A 122 8.51 -4.11 5.75
CA THR A 122 8.53 -2.65 5.53
C THR A 122 8.90 -2.26 4.09
N ASP A 123 8.98 -3.24 3.22
CA ASP A 123 9.35 -3.09 1.81
C ASP A 123 8.13 -2.89 0.89
N THR A 124 7.08 -2.27 1.40
CA THR A 124 5.89 -1.86 0.65
C THR A 124 5.65 -0.36 0.76
N PRO A 125 4.95 0.27 -0.20
CA PRO A 125 4.52 1.68 -0.11
C PRO A 125 3.71 2.01 1.14
N PHE A 126 3.15 1.01 1.81
CA PHE A 126 2.20 1.16 2.91
C PHE A 126 2.81 0.88 4.29
N THR A 127 4.04 0.40 4.35
CA THR A 127 4.71 0.03 5.60
C THR A 127 6.12 0.60 5.73
N SER A 128 6.60 1.38 4.75
CA SER A 128 7.98 1.87 4.67
C SER A 128 8.36 2.88 5.76
N ALA A 129 7.39 3.57 6.38
CA ALA A 129 7.63 4.47 7.50
C ALA A 129 7.61 3.76 8.87
N ALA A 130 7.26 2.47 8.89
CA ALA A 130 7.30 1.64 10.09
C ALA A 130 8.64 0.91 10.21
N HIS A 131 8.82 0.15 11.29
CA HIS A 131 9.94 -0.80 11.43
C HIS A 131 9.42 -2.21 11.69
N VAL A 132 10.17 -3.21 11.26
CA VAL A 132 9.84 -4.62 11.51
C VAL A 132 9.75 -4.86 13.01
N GLY A 133 8.68 -5.53 13.45
CA GLY A 133 8.37 -5.76 14.86
C GLY A 133 7.58 -4.63 15.52
N GLN A 134 7.33 -3.51 14.86
CA GLN A 134 6.49 -2.43 15.39
C GLN A 134 5.08 -2.93 15.67
N LEU A 135 4.58 -2.60 16.88
CA LEU A 135 3.20 -2.88 17.24
C LEU A 135 2.32 -1.68 16.92
N LEU A 136 1.19 -1.95 16.29
CA LEU A 136 0.18 -0.94 15.97
C LEU A 136 -1.14 -1.38 16.61
N ARG A 137 -1.79 -0.48 17.35
CA ARG A 137 -3.11 -0.69 17.90
C ARG A 137 -4.15 -0.01 17.01
N ILE A 138 -4.86 -0.81 16.21
CA ILE A 138 -5.78 -0.34 15.17
C ILE A 138 -7.14 -1.01 15.34
N PRO A 139 -8.28 -0.31 15.11
CA PRO A 139 -9.61 -0.92 15.21
C PRO A 139 -9.90 -1.87 14.03
N ILE A 140 -10.71 -2.88 14.31
CA ILE A 140 -11.35 -3.76 13.32
C ILE A 140 -12.87 -3.66 13.43
N GLY A 141 -13.59 -3.96 12.32
CA GLY A 141 -15.05 -4.00 12.29
C GLY A 141 -15.55 -4.92 11.17
N HIS A 142 -15.67 -6.25 11.44
CA HIS A 142 -16.03 -7.20 10.39
C HIS A 142 -16.69 -8.49 10.91
N GLY A 143 -17.56 -9.09 10.10
CA GLY A 143 -18.11 -10.43 10.28
C GLY A 143 -17.35 -11.52 9.51
N GLU A 144 -16.60 -11.09 8.47
CA GLU A 144 -15.81 -11.94 7.58
C GLU A 144 -14.39 -11.37 7.48
N GLY A 145 -13.52 -11.77 8.40
CA GLY A 145 -12.12 -11.33 8.46
C GLY A 145 -11.14 -12.50 8.59
N ASN A 146 -11.64 -13.73 8.54
CA ASN A 146 -10.85 -14.94 8.67
C ASN A 146 -10.14 -15.23 7.33
N TYR A 147 -8.91 -14.75 7.18
CA TYR A 147 -8.10 -15.01 6.00
C TYR A 147 -7.73 -16.49 5.90
N PHE A 148 -7.91 -17.05 4.72
CA PHE A 148 -7.63 -18.44 4.38
C PHE A 148 -6.80 -18.54 3.11
N ALA A 149 -5.84 -19.44 3.11
CA ALA A 149 -5.13 -19.91 1.92
C ALA A 149 -4.89 -21.43 2.03
N PRO A 150 -4.97 -22.19 0.93
CA PRO A 150 -4.53 -23.58 0.89
C PRO A 150 -3.07 -23.72 1.32
N PRO A 151 -2.64 -24.87 1.87
CA PRO A 151 -1.28 -25.04 2.42
C PRO A 151 -0.15 -24.66 1.45
N ASP A 152 -0.22 -25.08 0.19
CA ASP A 152 0.81 -24.78 -0.82
C ASP A 152 0.88 -23.28 -1.14
N MET A 153 -0.29 -22.63 -1.26
CA MET A 153 -0.37 -21.17 -1.43
C MET A 153 0.17 -20.44 -0.21
N LEU A 154 -0.19 -20.89 0.99
CA LEU A 154 0.29 -20.31 2.24
C LEU A 154 1.82 -20.40 2.35
N GLN A 155 2.39 -21.55 2.00
CA GLN A 155 3.84 -21.74 1.95
C GLN A 155 4.51 -20.75 0.98
N THR A 156 3.91 -20.52 -0.19
CA THR A 156 4.40 -19.55 -1.18
C THR A 156 4.33 -18.13 -0.64
N ILE A 157 3.20 -17.73 -0.04
CA ILE A 157 3.01 -16.41 0.58
C ILE A 157 4.06 -16.14 1.66
N GLU A 158 4.33 -17.13 2.51
CA GLU A 158 5.33 -17.02 3.58
C GLU A 158 6.76 -16.96 3.02
N ALA A 159 7.10 -17.82 2.05
CA ALA A 159 8.42 -17.84 1.41
C ALA A 159 8.71 -16.52 0.68
N ASN A 160 7.72 -15.93 0.02
CA ASN A 160 7.82 -14.65 -0.67
C ASN A 160 7.71 -13.45 0.30
N ARG A 161 7.56 -13.69 1.61
CA ARG A 161 7.43 -12.64 2.64
C ARG A 161 6.29 -11.65 2.34
N GLN A 162 5.18 -12.16 1.79
CA GLN A 162 4.02 -11.33 1.42
C GLN A 162 3.15 -10.94 2.62
N VAL A 163 3.29 -11.59 3.79
CA VAL A 163 2.59 -11.20 5.01
C VAL A 163 3.24 -9.94 5.58
N ILE A 164 2.47 -8.85 5.64
CA ILE A 164 2.96 -7.56 6.12
C ILE A 164 2.52 -7.24 7.55
N LEU A 165 1.38 -7.79 7.99
CA LEU A 165 0.83 -7.59 9.34
C LEU A 165 0.30 -8.91 9.90
N ARG A 166 0.55 -9.15 11.20
CA ARG A 166 -0.07 -10.26 11.94
C ARG A 166 -0.76 -9.77 13.19
N TYR A 167 -1.88 -10.39 13.53
CA TYR A 167 -2.51 -10.22 14.82
C TYR A 167 -1.61 -10.75 15.93
N VAL A 168 -1.45 -9.98 17.00
CA VAL A 168 -0.59 -10.30 18.14
C VAL A 168 -1.23 -9.82 19.45
N ASP A 169 -0.73 -10.33 20.57
CA ASP A 169 -1.05 -9.78 21.88
C ASP A 169 -0.32 -8.43 22.14
N PRO A 170 -0.62 -7.70 23.21
CA PRO A 170 0.06 -6.44 23.53
C PRO A 170 1.59 -6.57 23.76
N ALA A 171 2.10 -7.78 23.94
CA ALA A 171 3.53 -8.06 24.05
C ALA A 171 4.18 -8.49 22.71
N GLY A 172 3.41 -8.46 21.60
CA GLY A 172 3.87 -8.82 20.26
C GLY A 172 3.94 -10.32 19.97
N ARG A 173 3.32 -11.16 20.79
CA ARG A 173 3.29 -12.62 20.61
C ARG A 173 2.06 -13.05 19.82
N ILE A 174 2.23 -14.02 18.95
CA ILE A 174 1.13 -14.65 18.23
C ILE A 174 0.55 -15.74 19.12
N ASP A 175 -0.72 -15.62 19.46
CA ASP A 175 -1.48 -16.65 20.13
C ASP A 175 -2.93 -16.72 19.62
N ASP A 176 -3.66 -17.75 20.02
CA ASP A 176 -5.03 -17.96 19.54
C ASP A 176 -6.02 -16.94 20.12
N ALA A 177 -5.71 -16.37 21.28
CA ALA A 177 -6.57 -15.39 21.95
C ALA A 177 -6.48 -14.01 21.28
N SER A 178 -5.32 -13.65 20.75
CA SER A 178 -5.09 -12.39 20.04
C SER A 178 -5.50 -12.42 18.56
N ASN A 179 -5.87 -13.61 18.03
CA ASN A 179 -6.40 -13.77 16.67
C ASN A 179 -7.94 -13.64 16.67
N PRO A 180 -8.50 -12.46 16.37
CA PRO A 180 -9.91 -12.16 16.65
C PRO A 180 -10.88 -12.90 15.72
N ASN A 181 -10.42 -13.35 14.57
CA ASN A 181 -11.26 -13.88 13.49
C ASN A 181 -10.90 -15.30 13.05
N GLY A 182 -9.76 -15.84 13.48
CA GLY A 182 -9.30 -17.17 13.14
C GLY A 182 -8.47 -17.22 11.85
N SER A 183 -7.95 -16.10 11.38
CA SER A 183 -7.04 -16.02 10.22
C SER A 183 -5.89 -17.00 10.33
N VAL A 184 -5.60 -17.72 9.24
CA VAL A 184 -4.45 -18.63 9.20
C VAL A 184 -3.16 -17.86 9.50
N ASN A 185 -2.28 -18.43 10.33
CA ASN A 185 -1.03 -17.80 10.78
C ASN A 185 -1.22 -16.38 11.36
N ALA A 186 -2.40 -16.08 11.91
CA ALA A 186 -2.77 -14.76 12.43
C ALA A 186 -2.57 -13.62 11.41
N ILE A 187 -2.69 -13.88 10.10
CA ILE A 187 -2.50 -12.89 9.04
C ILE A 187 -3.58 -11.81 9.16
N ALA A 188 -3.15 -10.56 9.38
CA ALA A 188 -4.00 -9.37 9.45
C ALA A 188 -3.93 -8.53 8.17
N GLY A 189 -2.85 -8.69 7.40
CA GLY A 189 -2.64 -8.01 6.12
C GLY A 189 -1.51 -8.65 5.32
N LEU A 190 -1.63 -8.58 4.00
CA LEU A 190 -0.65 -9.10 3.06
C LEU A 190 -0.52 -8.23 1.81
N CYS A 191 0.54 -8.43 1.05
CA CYS A 191 0.76 -7.77 -0.23
C CYS A 191 0.83 -8.78 -1.39
N ASN A 192 0.73 -8.26 -2.63
CA ASN A 192 1.06 -9.04 -3.83
C ASN A 192 2.59 -9.20 -3.98
N GLU A 193 3.05 -10.01 -4.92
CA GLU A 193 4.47 -10.23 -5.19
C GLU A 193 5.22 -8.94 -5.59
N ALA A 194 4.56 -8.05 -6.35
CA ALA A 194 5.11 -6.77 -6.77
C ALA A 194 5.16 -5.71 -5.65
N ARG A 195 4.62 -6.01 -4.45
CA ARG A 195 4.62 -5.15 -3.26
C ARG A 195 3.78 -3.87 -3.35
N ASN A 196 3.09 -3.62 -4.44
CA ASN A 196 2.33 -2.40 -4.67
C ASN A 196 0.83 -2.53 -4.39
N VAL A 197 0.31 -3.74 -4.20
CA VAL A 197 -1.07 -3.99 -3.76
C VAL A 197 -1.05 -4.58 -2.37
N VAL A 198 -1.73 -3.94 -1.44
CA VAL A 198 -1.82 -4.34 -0.04
C VAL A 198 -3.28 -4.45 0.37
N GLY A 199 -3.61 -5.50 1.11
CA GLY A 199 -4.88 -5.68 1.79
C GLY A 199 -4.68 -5.87 3.28
N MET A 200 -5.52 -5.22 4.09
CA MET A 200 -5.50 -5.38 5.54
C MET A 200 -6.90 -5.29 6.13
N MET A 201 -7.17 -6.09 7.17
CA MET A 201 -8.48 -6.05 7.86
C MET A 201 -8.62 -4.90 8.85
N PRO A 202 -7.57 -4.49 9.60
CA PRO A 202 -7.64 -3.30 10.44
C PRO A 202 -7.85 -2.01 9.65
N HIS A 203 -8.46 -1.01 10.30
CA HIS A 203 -8.81 0.28 9.75
C HIS A 203 -7.81 1.37 10.17
N PRO A 204 -6.71 1.59 9.43
CA PRO A 204 -5.73 2.62 9.78
C PRO A 204 -6.32 4.03 9.69
N GLU A 205 -7.29 4.27 8.79
CA GLU A 205 -7.98 5.56 8.63
C GLU A 205 -8.74 6.00 9.88
N ARG A 206 -9.13 5.04 10.74
CA ARG A 206 -9.80 5.27 12.02
C ARG A 206 -8.86 5.35 13.22
N ALA A 207 -7.56 5.30 12.98
CA ALA A 207 -6.52 5.41 13.99
C ALA A 207 -5.43 6.41 13.58
N CYS A 208 -5.82 7.55 13.00
CA CYS A 208 -4.93 8.63 12.55
C CYS A 208 -4.99 9.86 13.44
N GLU A 209 -5.95 9.94 14.38
CA GLU A 209 -6.20 11.09 15.24
C GLU A 209 -6.43 10.64 16.68
N ALA A 210 -5.83 11.35 17.63
CA ALA A 210 -5.98 11.04 19.06
C ALA A 210 -7.44 11.10 19.54
N LEU A 211 -8.26 11.94 18.91
CA LEU A 211 -9.69 12.07 19.18
C LEU A 211 -10.45 10.77 18.89
N LEU A 212 -9.99 9.97 17.93
CA LEU A 212 -10.55 8.67 17.56
C LEU A 212 -10.03 7.52 18.41
N GLY A 213 -9.18 7.80 19.42
CA GLY A 213 -8.67 6.82 20.37
C GLY A 213 -7.33 6.19 20.00
N GLY A 214 -6.63 6.68 18.97
CA GLY A 214 -5.30 6.21 18.59
C GLY A 214 -4.72 6.93 17.38
N VAL A 215 -3.40 6.83 17.24
CA VAL A 215 -2.65 7.44 16.13
C VAL A 215 -1.76 6.44 15.37
N ASP A 216 -1.84 5.16 15.70
CA ASP A 216 -0.94 4.14 15.14
C ASP A 216 -1.22 3.86 13.66
N GLY A 217 -2.43 4.15 13.17
CA GLY A 217 -2.78 4.10 11.75
C GLY A 217 -2.01 5.09 10.88
N ARG A 218 -1.44 6.13 11.50
CA ARG A 218 -0.57 7.09 10.79
C ARG A 218 0.61 6.42 10.12
N ALA A 219 1.16 5.35 10.70
CA ALA A 219 2.29 4.63 10.11
C ALA A 219 2.02 4.17 8.67
N ILE A 220 0.77 3.82 8.34
CA ILE A 220 0.36 3.41 6.99
C ILE A 220 0.31 4.63 6.05
N PHE A 221 -0.36 5.70 6.45
CA PHE A 221 -0.48 6.92 5.63
C PHE A 221 0.84 7.68 5.51
N ASP A 222 1.66 7.75 6.56
CA ASP A 222 3.00 8.34 6.53
C ASP A 222 3.91 7.58 5.55
N SER A 223 3.76 6.25 5.44
CA SER A 223 4.46 5.44 4.44
C SER A 223 4.09 5.87 3.02
N ILE A 224 2.80 6.00 2.74
CA ILE A 224 2.29 6.42 1.42
C ILE A 224 2.81 7.82 1.07
N VAL A 225 2.65 8.78 1.98
CA VAL A 225 3.07 10.17 1.76
C VAL A 225 4.59 10.27 1.60
N GLY A 226 5.35 9.50 2.40
CA GLY A 226 6.81 9.46 2.36
C GLY A 226 7.38 8.95 1.04
N MET A 227 6.73 7.98 0.43
CA MET A 227 7.14 7.42 -0.87
C MET A 227 7.18 8.50 -1.96
N PHE A 228 6.16 9.35 -2.04
CA PHE A 228 6.08 10.40 -3.08
C PHE A 228 7.03 11.57 -2.80
N ARG A 229 7.27 11.93 -1.52
CA ARG A 229 8.25 12.96 -1.16
C ARG A 229 9.68 12.58 -1.55
N SER A 230 10.04 11.31 -1.40
CA SER A 230 11.36 10.82 -1.81
C SER A 230 11.53 10.79 -3.33
N ALA A 231 10.48 10.49 -4.10
CA ALA A 231 10.51 10.55 -5.56
C ALA A 231 10.74 11.98 -6.09
N ASP A 232 10.06 12.97 -5.52
CA ASP A 232 10.22 14.38 -5.88
C ASP A 232 11.63 14.92 -5.55
N SER A 233 12.23 14.47 -4.46
CA SER A 233 13.59 14.88 -4.06
C SER A 233 14.67 14.33 -4.99
N HIS A 234 14.47 13.17 -5.59
CA HIS A 234 15.39 12.60 -6.59
C HIS A 234 15.25 13.26 -7.97
N ALA A 235 14.06 13.73 -8.31
CA ALA A 235 13.81 14.45 -9.56
C ALA A 235 14.41 15.86 -9.59
N LEU A 236 14.71 16.45 -8.41
CA LEU A 236 15.26 17.80 -8.26
C LEU A 236 16.79 17.85 -8.16
N GLN A 237 17.52 16.72 -8.25
CA GLN A 237 18.98 16.74 -8.36
C GLN A 237 19.39 16.96 -9.82
N PRO A 238 19.92 18.16 -10.20
CA PRO A 238 20.48 18.33 -11.53
C PRO A 238 21.70 17.41 -11.65
N SER A 239 21.76 16.63 -12.73
CA SER A 239 22.92 15.84 -13.09
C SER A 239 24.13 16.76 -13.26
N LEU A 240 24.98 16.87 -12.25
CA LEU A 240 26.30 17.43 -12.36
C LEU A 240 27.20 16.44 -13.12
N VAL A 241 26.90 16.23 -14.40
CA VAL A 241 27.87 15.64 -15.30
C VAL A 241 28.74 16.79 -15.77
N GLY A 242 29.87 16.94 -15.10
CA GLY A 242 30.90 17.89 -15.46
C GLY A 242 31.40 17.64 -16.87
N ASN A 243 31.25 18.67 -17.71
CA ASN A 243 31.84 18.73 -19.03
C ASN A 243 33.32 19.12 -18.87
N GLU A 244 34.18 18.18 -18.46
CA GLU A 244 35.63 18.35 -18.57
C GLU A 244 36.04 18.25 -20.03
N ARG A 245 36.01 19.38 -20.72
CA ARG A 245 36.77 19.56 -21.96
C ARG A 245 38.25 19.67 -21.59
N SER A 246 38.97 18.58 -21.73
CA SER A 246 40.43 18.57 -21.73
C SER A 246 40.95 19.43 -22.92
N ALA A 247 41.44 20.60 -22.62
CA ALA A 247 42.21 21.40 -23.55
C ALA A 247 43.60 20.79 -23.63
N SER A 248 43.90 20.04 -24.68
CA SER A 248 45.24 19.60 -25.03
C SER A 248 46.01 20.78 -25.64
N LEU A 249 46.88 21.36 -24.86
CA LEU A 249 47.94 22.30 -25.33
C LEU A 249 49.07 21.48 -25.96
N SER A 250 49.20 21.54 -27.29
CA SER A 250 50.38 21.05 -28.00
C SER A 250 51.52 22.10 -27.88
N PRO A 251 52.75 21.70 -27.58
CA PRO A 251 53.88 22.63 -27.56
C PRO A 251 54.38 22.85 -28.99
N ARG A 252 54.46 24.11 -29.44
CA ARG A 252 55.15 24.53 -30.64
C ARG A 252 56.67 24.31 -30.45
N ARG A 253 57.29 23.49 -31.31
CA ARG A 253 58.75 23.43 -31.51
C ARG A 253 59.18 24.62 -32.34
N ALA A 254 60.15 25.38 -31.78
CA ALA A 254 60.99 26.32 -32.49
C ALA A 254 61.99 25.56 -33.35
N SER A 255 62.05 25.87 -34.64
CA SER A 255 63.12 25.47 -35.52
C SER A 255 64.02 26.67 -35.79
N GLU A 256 65.26 26.57 -35.30
CA GLU A 256 66.38 27.47 -35.63
C GLU A 256 66.70 27.41 -37.14
N GLN A 257 66.91 28.55 -37.67
CA GLN A 257 67.62 28.76 -38.94
C GLN A 257 69.13 28.65 -38.74
N ALA A 258 69.75 27.82 -39.53
CA ALA A 258 71.15 28.00 -39.84
C ALA A 258 71.30 27.94 -41.35
N GLY A 259 71.78 29.02 -41.88
CA GLY A 259 72.09 29.16 -43.28
C GLY A 259 73.40 28.48 -43.64
N GLU A 260 73.55 28.20 -44.90
CA GLU A 260 74.87 28.40 -45.53
C GLU A 260 74.78 28.45 -47.06
N ARG A 261 75.66 29.25 -47.57
CA ARG A 261 75.82 29.78 -48.93
C ARG A 261 76.41 28.80 -49.94
N SER A 262 76.31 29.20 -51.17
CA SER A 262 77.26 29.01 -52.27
C SER A 262 77.01 27.79 -53.19
N ARG A 263 76.65 28.00 -54.31
CA ARG A 263 77.15 28.42 -55.64
C ARG A 263 76.14 28.21 -56.69
#